data_2c0b07348c4091639cbb7674ff749a53
#
_entry.id   2c0b07348c4091639cbb7674ff749a53
#
_cell.length_a   1.000
_cell.length_b   1.000
_cell.length_c   1.000
_cell.angle_alpha   90.00
_cell.angle_beta   90.00
_cell.angle_gamma   90.00
#
_symmetry.space_group_name_H-M   'P 1'
#
loop_
_entity.id
_entity.type
_entity.pdbx_description
1 polymer ?
#
loop_
_entity_poly.entity_id
_entity_poly.type
_entity_poly.pdbx_seq_one_letter_code
_entity_poly.pdbx_strand_id
1 'polypeptide(L)'
;MCISFLILGYKIYIMGNGKIFVQIASYRDPQLIPTIKDCMEKAKNPKKLIFSIAWQHSSEDLWDNLSEFKDDKRFKIVDIDYKDSKGACWARHQLQQNYKDEEYTIQLDSHHRFAQNWDEDCINMVQQMQKKGHKKPLLTGYVSSFDPDNDPAARIQQPWKMNFDRFIPEGAVFFLPATIDDYKERTEPLPARFYSAHFAFTVGQFVKEVPHDPEYYFHGEEISIAVRAYTWGYDLFHPHKTVVWHEYTRKGRKKQWDDDPQWVTKNVDCHRRNRKLFEMDGEVKDIDFGIYDFGTERTLEDYERYAGLSFKKRAVQQYTIDNNYAPNLPLFGDDFDKSFLKIFKHCIDIGFDKIPLTDYEFFVVAFHDDKDETIYRRDADEDEIRNIKNDSEGYGKIWREFQTDKKPKYWVVWPYSATNGWCERITGDL
;
A
#
# COMPACT_ATOMS: atom_id res chain seq x y z
N MET A 1 -40.15 -50.73 19.96
CA MET A 1 -40.29 -49.40 20.55
C MET A 1 -38.90 -48.73 20.45
N CYS A 2 -38.60 -48.07 19.33
CA CYS A 2 -37.35 -47.38 19.08
C CYS A 2 -37.47 -45.94 19.53
N ILE A 3 -36.69 -45.53 20.53
CA ILE A 3 -36.61 -44.15 20.97
C ILE A 3 -35.49 -43.48 20.17
N SER A 4 -35.89 -42.62 19.24
CA SER A 4 -34.94 -41.75 18.51
C SER A 4 -34.57 -40.57 19.39
N PHE A 5 -33.32 -40.48 19.81
CA PHE A 5 -32.76 -39.30 20.40
C PHE A 5 -32.47 -38.26 19.33
N LEU A 6 -33.21 -37.17 19.30
CA LEU A 6 -32.84 -35.94 18.58
C LEU A 6 -31.76 -35.24 19.38
N ILE A 7 -30.51 -35.29 18.89
CA ILE A 7 -29.43 -34.44 19.39
C ILE A 7 -29.57 -33.07 18.73
N LEU A 8 -30.17 -32.12 19.41
CA LEU A 8 -30.13 -30.70 19.06
C LEU A 8 -28.68 -30.21 19.29
N GLY A 9 -27.93 -30.05 18.22
CA GLY A 9 -26.62 -29.44 18.25
C GLY A 9 -26.70 -27.96 18.63
N TYR A 10 -26.56 -27.63 19.89
CA TYR A 10 -26.27 -26.27 20.33
C TYR A 10 -24.89 -25.88 19.80
N LYS A 11 -24.82 -25.03 18.75
CA LYS A 11 -23.60 -24.28 18.45
C LYS A 11 -23.33 -23.39 19.66
N ILE A 12 -22.37 -23.78 20.50
CA ILE A 12 -21.82 -22.90 21.52
C ILE A 12 -21.17 -21.76 20.76
N TYR A 13 -21.83 -20.61 20.67
CA TYR A 13 -21.21 -19.37 20.28
C TYR A 13 -20.26 -19.01 21.44
N ILE A 14 -18.97 -19.32 21.27
CA ILE A 14 -17.96 -18.73 22.14
C ILE A 14 -18.00 -17.25 21.82
N MET A 15 -18.56 -16.45 22.73
CA MET A 15 -18.53 -14.99 22.62
C MET A 15 -17.05 -14.60 22.54
N GLY A 16 -16.68 -13.94 21.45
CA GLY A 16 -15.34 -13.44 21.27
C GLY A 16 -14.92 -12.53 22.43
N ASN A 17 -13.64 -12.40 22.65
CA ASN A 17 -13.13 -11.62 23.78
C ASN A 17 -13.22 -10.09 23.54
N GLY A 18 -13.55 -9.66 22.31
CA GLY A 18 -13.66 -8.27 21.86
C GLY A 18 -12.34 -7.51 21.90
N LYS A 19 -11.20 -8.20 22.12
CA LYS A 19 -9.88 -7.56 22.14
C LYS A 19 -9.38 -7.26 20.73
N ILE A 20 -8.69 -6.14 20.61
CA ILE A 20 -8.06 -5.71 19.37
C ILE A 20 -6.54 -5.69 19.59
N PHE A 21 -5.80 -6.47 18.79
CA PHE A 21 -4.35 -6.42 18.72
C PHE A 21 -3.93 -5.25 17.85
N VAL A 22 -3.40 -4.18 18.45
CA VAL A 22 -3.00 -2.94 17.80
C VAL A 22 -1.51 -3.02 17.46
N GLN A 23 -1.19 -3.06 16.18
CA GLN A 23 0.15 -3.22 15.64
C GLN A 23 0.68 -1.88 15.14
N ILE A 24 1.79 -1.37 15.73
CA ILE A 24 2.43 -0.12 15.30
C ILE A 24 3.92 -0.33 15.14
N ALA A 25 4.42 -0.21 13.90
CA ALA A 25 5.84 -0.12 13.63
C ALA A 25 6.24 1.36 13.55
N SER A 26 7.13 1.80 14.42
CA SER A 26 7.60 3.18 14.50
C SER A 26 9.11 3.26 14.26
N TYR A 27 9.54 4.23 13.48
CA TYR A 27 10.95 4.54 13.26
C TYR A 27 11.20 6.03 13.51
N ARG A 28 11.76 6.38 14.69
CA ARG A 28 12.13 7.75 15.07
C ARG A 28 11.02 8.77 14.74
N ASP A 29 9.77 8.44 15.09
CA ASP A 29 8.59 9.18 14.65
C ASP A 29 7.97 10.00 15.78
N PRO A 30 7.96 11.35 15.69
CA PRO A 30 7.39 12.22 16.71
C PRO A 30 5.87 12.05 16.86
N GLN A 31 5.19 11.42 15.90
CA GLN A 31 3.75 11.18 15.96
C GLN A 31 3.37 9.87 16.67
N LEU A 32 4.32 9.03 17.09
CA LEU A 32 4.01 7.76 17.78
C LEU A 32 3.18 7.96 19.03
N ILE A 33 3.65 8.79 19.97
CA ILE A 33 2.97 9.05 21.25
C ILE A 33 1.61 9.71 21.02
N PRO A 34 1.48 10.78 20.20
CA PRO A 34 0.18 11.33 19.84
C PRO A 34 -0.78 10.30 19.23
N THR A 35 -0.29 9.40 18.35
CA THR A 35 -1.09 8.34 17.74
C THR A 35 -1.63 7.36 18.79
N ILE A 36 -0.79 6.89 19.71
CA ILE A 36 -1.21 5.99 20.79
C ILE A 36 -2.28 6.63 21.66
N LYS A 37 -2.07 7.89 22.07
CA LYS A 37 -3.00 8.63 22.94
C LYS A 37 -4.35 8.85 22.27
N ASP A 38 -4.35 9.31 21.02
CA ASP A 38 -5.58 9.54 20.24
C ASP A 38 -6.33 8.23 19.98
N CYS A 39 -5.59 7.14 19.68
CA CYS A 39 -6.14 5.79 19.52
C CYS A 39 -6.92 5.35 20.76
N MET A 40 -6.35 5.53 21.95
CA MET A 40 -6.99 5.15 23.21
C MET A 40 -8.14 6.09 23.58
N GLU A 41 -7.96 7.40 23.41
CA GLU A 41 -8.95 8.41 23.77
C GLU A 41 -10.22 8.28 22.92
N LYS A 42 -10.07 8.02 21.65
CA LYS A 42 -11.19 7.94 20.69
C LYS A 42 -11.87 6.58 20.66
N ALA A 43 -11.26 5.54 21.22
CA ALA A 43 -11.86 4.23 21.28
C ALA A 43 -13.07 4.19 22.24
N LYS A 44 -14.12 3.47 21.83
CA LYS A 44 -15.27 3.16 22.70
C LYS A 44 -14.88 2.25 23.86
N ASN A 45 -13.99 1.29 23.59
CA ASN A 45 -13.56 0.27 24.53
C ASN A 45 -12.04 0.23 24.72
N PRO A 46 -11.39 1.30 25.23
CA PRO A 46 -9.94 1.38 25.29
C PRO A 46 -9.27 0.28 26.11
N LYS A 47 -9.98 -0.33 27.05
CA LYS A 47 -9.50 -1.47 27.87
C LYS A 47 -9.36 -2.77 27.06
N LYS A 48 -9.95 -2.84 25.87
CA LYS A 48 -9.86 -4.00 24.96
C LYS A 48 -8.68 -3.91 23.98
N LEU A 49 -7.98 -2.78 23.92
CA LEU A 49 -6.83 -2.57 23.06
C LEU A 49 -5.59 -3.21 23.69
N ILE A 50 -4.89 -4.04 22.91
CA ILE A 50 -3.61 -4.66 23.26
C ILE A 50 -2.58 -4.18 22.24
N PHE A 51 -1.66 -3.33 22.68
CA PHE A 51 -0.68 -2.72 21.81
C PHE A 51 0.58 -3.59 21.66
N SER A 52 1.04 -3.77 20.44
CA SER A 52 2.37 -4.26 20.12
C SER A 52 3.08 -3.21 19.28
N ILE A 53 4.20 -2.70 19.78
CA ILE A 53 4.90 -1.56 19.21
C ILE A 53 6.34 -1.97 18.92
N ALA A 54 6.76 -1.94 17.65
CA ALA A 54 8.18 -1.99 17.30
C ALA A 54 8.72 -0.56 17.37
N TRP A 55 9.35 -0.25 18.49
CA TRP A 55 9.86 1.07 18.81
C TRP A 55 11.32 1.18 18.40
N GLN A 56 11.55 1.62 17.17
CA GLN A 56 12.87 1.82 16.59
C GLN A 56 13.28 3.27 16.85
N HIS A 57 14.08 3.49 17.91
CA HIS A 57 14.36 4.82 18.45
C HIS A 57 15.85 5.10 18.59
N SER A 58 16.18 6.37 18.80
CA SER A 58 17.52 6.85 19.15
C SER A 58 17.51 7.51 20.53
N SER A 59 18.55 7.29 21.32
CA SER A 59 18.74 8.01 22.59
C SER A 59 18.89 9.52 22.41
N GLU A 60 19.19 9.99 21.20
CA GLU A 60 19.29 11.42 20.86
C GLU A 60 17.91 12.07 20.67
N ASP A 61 16.88 11.28 20.36
CA ASP A 61 15.52 11.76 20.14
C ASP A 61 14.76 11.83 21.47
N LEU A 62 15.04 12.84 22.31
CA LEU A 62 14.54 12.98 23.68
C LEU A 62 13.00 13.03 23.77
N TRP A 63 12.32 13.39 22.70
CA TRP A 63 10.86 13.40 22.58
C TRP A 63 10.27 12.00 22.38
N ASP A 64 11.06 11.01 21.94
CA ASP A 64 10.62 9.64 21.67
C ASP A 64 10.79 8.76 22.92
N ASN A 65 9.89 8.92 23.88
CA ASN A 65 9.97 8.25 25.17
C ASN A 65 8.66 7.56 25.55
N LEU A 66 8.66 6.23 25.54
CA LEU A 66 7.52 5.38 25.87
C LEU A 66 7.44 4.98 27.36
N SER A 67 8.16 5.64 28.27
CA SER A 67 8.18 5.27 29.69
C SER A 67 6.79 5.29 30.34
N GLU A 68 5.89 6.18 29.92
CA GLU A 68 4.52 6.26 30.42
C GLU A 68 3.67 5.00 30.13
N PHE A 69 4.06 4.18 29.16
CA PHE A 69 3.34 2.97 28.78
C PHE A 69 3.97 1.67 29.30
N LYS A 70 5.18 1.70 29.86
CA LYS A 70 5.95 0.50 30.23
C LYS A 70 5.28 -0.35 31.31
N ASP A 71 4.56 0.27 32.24
CA ASP A 71 3.88 -0.42 33.34
C ASP A 71 2.47 -0.90 32.98
N ASP A 72 1.92 -0.46 31.86
CA ASP A 72 0.61 -0.89 31.40
C ASP A 72 0.73 -2.25 30.67
N LYS A 73 0.12 -3.28 31.26
CA LYS A 73 0.16 -4.66 30.75
C LYS A 73 -0.43 -4.83 29.33
N ARG A 74 -1.18 -3.83 28.85
CA ARG A 74 -1.70 -3.82 27.48
C ARG A 74 -0.62 -3.55 26.45
N PHE A 75 0.51 -2.99 26.84
CA PHE A 75 1.61 -2.64 25.96
C PHE A 75 2.69 -3.71 25.92
N LYS A 76 3.03 -4.14 24.71
CA LYS A 76 4.15 -5.01 24.38
C LYS A 76 5.11 -4.20 23.49
N ILE A 77 6.12 -3.61 24.13
CA ILE A 77 7.10 -2.77 23.43
C ILE A 77 8.28 -3.64 23.03
N VAL A 78 8.55 -3.73 21.72
CA VAL A 78 9.78 -4.30 21.19
C VAL A 78 10.76 -3.13 21.03
N ASP A 79 11.69 -3.04 21.97
CA ASP A 79 12.67 -1.96 22.11
C ASP A 79 13.84 -2.23 21.18
N ILE A 80 14.09 -1.36 20.19
CA ILE A 80 15.05 -1.55 19.11
C ILE A 80 15.86 -0.26 18.92
N ASP A 81 17.19 -0.35 19.02
CA ASP A 81 18.05 0.75 18.55
C ASP A 81 17.81 0.95 17.04
N TYR A 82 17.64 2.19 16.60
CA TYR A 82 17.35 2.48 15.18
C TYR A 82 18.41 1.92 14.21
N LYS A 83 19.65 1.74 14.66
CA LYS A 83 20.75 1.17 13.87
C LYS A 83 20.55 -0.31 13.57
N ASP A 84 19.79 -1.02 14.41
CA ASP A 84 19.46 -2.44 14.23
C ASP A 84 18.24 -2.67 13.35
N SER A 85 17.59 -1.60 12.87
CA SER A 85 16.43 -1.67 11.99
C SER A 85 16.77 -2.32 10.65
N LYS A 86 15.87 -3.21 10.19
CA LYS A 86 15.99 -3.88 8.88
C LYS A 86 14.86 -3.49 7.93
N GLY A 87 14.09 -2.46 8.26
CA GLY A 87 12.98 -1.96 7.46
C GLY A 87 11.60 -2.24 8.06
N ALA A 88 10.56 -1.71 7.40
CA ALA A 88 9.20 -1.68 7.94
C ALA A 88 8.61 -3.09 8.11
N CYS A 89 8.75 -3.97 7.14
CA CYS A 89 8.16 -5.32 7.19
C CYS A 89 8.83 -6.19 8.24
N TRP A 90 10.15 -6.07 8.41
CA TRP A 90 10.86 -6.73 9.51
C TRP A 90 10.35 -6.26 10.87
N ALA A 91 10.18 -4.95 11.07
CA ALA A 91 9.65 -4.40 12.32
C ALA A 91 8.22 -4.90 12.60
N ARG A 92 7.36 -4.92 11.58
CA ARG A 92 6.00 -5.48 11.67
C ARG A 92 6.01 -6.96 12.00
N HIS A 93 6.94 -7.73 11.43
CA HIS A 93 7.11 -9.14 11.79
C HIS A 93 7.49 -9.30 13.28
N GLN A 94 8.42 -8.49 13.80
CA GLN A 94 8.83 -8.55 15.22
C GLN A 94 7.63 -8.32 16.16
N LEU A 95 6.83 -7.31 15.91
CA LEU A 95 5.69 -7.01 16.77
C LEU A 95 4.57 -8.05 16.69
N GLN A 96 4.42 -8.75 15.56
CA GLN A 96 3.42 -9.81 15.37
C GLN A 96 3.66 -11.03 16.27
N GLN A 97 4.90 -11.24 16.74
CA GLN A 97 5.23 -12.33 17.67
C GLN A 97 4.54 -12.17 19.04
N ASN A 98 4.02 -10.99 19.36
CA ASN A 98 3.31 -10.70 20.61
C ASN A 98 1.80 -11.03 20.57
N TYR A 99 1.26 -11.42 19.42
CA TYR A 99 -0.16 -11.78 19.25
C TYR A 99 -0.55 -13.00 20.12
N LYS A 100 -1.67 -12.91 20.85
CA LYS A 100 -2.14 -13.94 21.78
C LYS A 100 -3.64 -14.21 21.64
N ASP A 101 -4.10 -14.46 20.43
CA ASP A 101 -5.50 -14.81 20.13
C ASP A 101 -6.52 -13.70 20.50
N GLU A 102 -6.12 -12.43 20.33
CA GLU A 102 -7.04 -11.30 20.29
C GLU A 102 -8.04 -11.51 19.14
N GLU A 103 -9.32 -11.17 19.37
CA GLU A 103 -10.39 -11.45 18.40
C GLU A 103 -10.24 -10.68 17.08
N TYR A 104 -9.74 -9.44 17.20
CA TYR A 104 -9.48 -8.57 16.06
C TYR A 104 -8.04 -8.11 16.06
N THR A 105 -7.60 -7.61 14.91
CA THR A 105 -6.32 -6.92 14.78
C THR A 105 -6.47 -5.66 13.94
N ILE A 106 -5.68 -4.64 14.28
CA ILE A 106 -5.48 -3.45 13.46
C ILE A 106 -3.99 -3.20 13.26
N GLN A 107 -3.58 -3.00 12.02
CA GLN A 107 -2.23 -2.56 11.68
C GLN A 107 -2.26 -1.09 11.30
N LEU A 108 -1.29 -0.34 11.83
CA LEU A 108 -1.16 1.11 11.66
C LEU A 108 0.32 1.49 11.48
N ASP A 109 0.54 2.60 10.81
CA ASP A 109 1.78 3.34 10.93
C ASP A 109 1.77 4.18 12.24
N SER A 110 2.89 4.82 12.57
CA SER A 110 3.05 5.56 13.81
C SER A 110 2.48 7.00 13.80
N HIS A 111 1.79 7.42 12.76
CA HIS A 111 1.35 8.80 12.51
C HIS A 111 -0.12 8.86 12.05
N HIS A 112 -1.01 8.47 12.95
CA HIS A 112 -2.46 8.44 12.75
C HIS A 112 -3.22 9.34 13.72
N ARG A 113 -4.48 9.66 13.35
CA ARG A 113 -5.53 10.15 14.25
C ARG A 113 -6.79 9.32 14.04
N PHE A 114 -7.67 9.31 15.04
CA PHE A 114 -8.82 8.40 15.08
C PHE A 114 -10.14 9.15 15.15
N ALA A 115 -11.15 8.60 14.51
CA ALA A 115 -12.52 9.04 14.68
C ALA A 115 -13.08 8.53 16.02
N GLN A 116 -14.06 9.24 16.56
CA GLN A 116 -14.73 8.82 17.79
C GLN A 116 -15.40 7.45 17.60
N ASN A 117 -15.17 6.50 18.53
CA ASN A 117 -15.67 5.11 18.50
C ASN A 117 -15.15 4.27 17.32
N TRP A 118 -13.97 4.57 16.78
CA TRP A 118 -13.36 3.90 15.64
C TRP A 118 -13.32 2.36 15.79
N ASP A 119 -13.08 1.86 17.00
CA ASP A 119 -13.00 0.43 17.32
C ASP A 119 -14.35 -0.27 17.13
N GLU A 120 -15.43 0.32 17.62
CA GLU A 120 -16.80 -0.17 17.46
C GLU A 120 -17.21 -0.10 15.98
N ASP A 121 -16.90 0.99 15.30
CA ASP A 121 -17.21 1.16 13.87
C ASP A 121 -16.50 0.11 12.99
N CYS A 122 -15.22 -0.16 13.22
CA CYS A 122 -14.49 -1.20 12.51
C CYS A 122 -15.07 -2.60 12.78
N ILE A 123 -15.34 -2.93 14.05
CA ILE A 123 -15.96 -4.21 14.42
C ILE A 123 -17.33 -4.36 13.74
N ASN A 124 -18.16 -3.32 13.78
CA ASN A 124 -19.50 -3.35 13.16
C ASN A 124 -19.43 -3.58 11.64
N MET A 125 -18.49 -2.93 10.94
CA MET A 125 -18.29 -3.16 9.51
C MET A 125 -17.85 -4.59 9.21
N VAL A 126 -16.90 -5.15 9.97
CA VAL A 126 -16.49 -6.56 9.82
C VAL A 126 -17.67 -7.50 10.07
N GLN A 127 -18.41 -7.32 11.15
CA GLN A 127 -19.58 -8.14 11.47
C GLN A 127 -20.71 -8.01 10.44
N GLN A 128 -20.89 -6.82 9.87
CA GLN A 128 -21.85 -6.60 8.78
C GLN A 128 -21.51 -7.45 7.55
N MET A 129 -20.23 -7.46 7.15
CA MET A 129 -19.78 -8.28 6.02
C MET A 129 -19.85 -9.78 6.35
N GLN A 130 -19.56 -10.17 7.59
CA GLN A 130 -19.74 -11.57 8.03
C GLN A 130 -21.19 -12.03 7.92
N LYS A 131 -22.16 -11.19 8.30
CA LYS A 131 -23.59 -11.48 8.15
C LYS A 131 -24.02 -11.63 6.68
N LYS A 132 -23.28 -11.02 5.75
CA LYS A 132 -23.46 -11.17 4.29
C LYS A 132 -22.76 -12.40 3.70
N GLY A 133 -22.08 -13.19 4.50
CA GLY A 133 -21.44 -14.45 4.09
C GLY A 133 -19.93 -14.37 3.90
N HIS A 134 -19.32 -13.19 4.04
CA HIS A 134 -17.86 -13.06 4.00
C HIS A 134 -17.26 -13.56 5.33
N LYS A 135 -16.57 -14.69 5.29
CA LYS A 135 -16.04 -15.33 6.52
C LYS A 135 -14.95 -14.52 7.19
N LYS A 136 -14.06 -13.93 6.41
CA LYS A 136 -12.87 -13.20 6.84
C LYS A 136 -12.80 -11.81 6.17
N PRO A 137 -13.69 -10.85 6.54
CA PRO A 137 -13.63 -9.50 5.97
C PRO A 137 -12.39 -8.76 6.46
N LEU A 138 -11.66 -8.12 5.54
CA LEU A 138 -10.48 -7.31 5.81
C LEU A 138 -10.74 -5.86 5.37
N LEU A 139 -10.93 -4.96 6.32
CA LEU A 139 -11.03 -3.53 6.05
C LEU A 139 -9.63 -2.98 5.80
N THR A 140 -9.40 -2.38 4.66
CA THR A 140 -8.09 -1.81 4.28
C THR A 140 -8.26 -0.73 3.23
N GLY A 141 -7.29 0.15 3.11
CA GLY A 141 -7.29 1.20 2.09
C GLY A 141 -6.37 2.34 2.48
N TYR A 142 -6.07 3.19 1.52
CA TYR A 142 -5.49 4.49 1.84
C TYR A 142 -6.56 5.29 2.57
N VAL A 143 -6.20 5.75 3.78
CA VAL A 143 -7.12 6.51 4.61
C VAL A 143 -6.92 8.00 4.39
N SER A 144 -7.95 8.80 4.72
CA SER A 144 -7.94 10.24 4.52
C SER A 144 -6.79 10.91 5.26
N SER A 145 -6.27 11.99 4.71
CA SER A 145 -5.11 12.69 5.28
C SER A 145 -5.49 13.65 6.40
N PHE A 146 -4.51 13.93 7.26
CA PHE A 146 -4.50 15.07 8.17
C PHE A 146 -3.11 15.73 8.16
N ASP A 147 -3.03 16.95 8.65
CA ASP A 147 -1.78 17.68 8.89
C ASP A 147 -1.60 17.88 10.40
N PRO A 148 -0.54 17.33 11.03
CA PRO A 148 -0.29 17.49 12.46
C PRO A 148 -0.20 18.95 12.93
N ASP A 149 0.30 19.85 12.09
CA ASP A 149 0.46 21.28 12.41
C ASP A 149 -0.89 22.02 12.45
N ASN A 150 -1.94 21.46 11.82
CA ASN A 150 -3.27 22.04 11.70
C ASN A 150 -4.38 21.07 12.14
N ASP A 151 -4.09 20.12 13.00
CA ASP A 151 -5.07 19.16 13.52
C ASP A 151 -5.97 19.81 14.58
N PRO A 152 -7.31 19.63 14.56
CA PRO A 152 -8.10 18.79 13.66
C PRO A 152 -8.62 19.49 12.40
N ALA A 153 -8.32 20.77 12.16
CA ALA A 153 -8.92 21.56 11.09
C ALA A 153 -8.57 21.05 9.67
N ALA A 154 -7.38 20.45 9.51
CA ALA A 154 -6.89 19.89 8.24
C ALA A 154 -7.24 18.41 8.02
N ARG A 155 -8.17 17.82 8.80
CA ARG A 155 -8.63 16.44 8.60
C ARG A 155 -9.58 16.37 7.40
N ILE A 156 -9.22 15.59 6.38
CA ILE A 156 -10.10 15.30 5.23
C ILE A 156 -11.23 14.37 5.70
N GLN A 157 -12.48 14.81 5.56
CA GLN A 157 -13.63 14.07 6.09
C GLN A 157 -14.11 12.93 5.17
N GLN A 158 -13.84 13.03 3.87
CA GLN A 158 -14.24 12.03 2.89
C GLN A 158 -13.36 10.78 3.02
N PRO A 159 -13.93 9.56 3.14
CA PRO A 159 -13.17 8.33 3.11
C PRO A 159 -12.54 8.11 1.74
N TRP A 160 -11.39 7.46 1.73
CA TRP A 160 -10.65 7.17 0.50
C TRP A 160 -10.66 5.67 0.20
N LYS A 161 -10.42 5.35 -1.08
CA LYS A 161 -10.17 4.02 -1.63
C LYS A 161 -8.81 3.98 -2.31
N MET A 162 -8.33 2.77 -2.62
CA MET A 162 -7.11 2.56 -3.41
C MET A 162 -7.47 2.21 -4.84
N ASN A 163 -6.92 2.97 -5.78
CA ASN A 163 -6.98 2.67 -7.20
C ASN A 163 -5.63 2.13 -7.68
N PHE A 164 -5.68 1.33 -8.75
CA PHE A 164 -4.47 0.91 -9.47
C PHE A 164 -3.79 2.13 -10.09
N ASP A 165 -2.47 2.23 -9.96
CA ASP A 165 -1.67 3.20 -10.69
C ASP A 165 -0.87 2.50 -11.80
N ARG A 166 0.07 1.64 -11.44
CA ARG A 166 0.93 0.94 -12.41
C ARG A 166 1.68 -0.23 -11.80
N PHE A 167 2.16 -1.11 -12.68
CA PHE A 167 3.31 -1.95 -12.37
C PHE A 167 4.58 -1.11 -12.53
N ILE A 168 5.41 -1.04 -11.51
CA ILE A 168 6.71 -0.38 -11.62
C ILE A 168 7.75 -1.34 -12.22
N PRO A 169 8.79 -0.82 -12.92
CA PRO A 169 9.80 -1.66 -13.58
C PRO A 169 10.48 -2.65 -12.62
N GLU A 170 10.66 -2.28 -11.37
CA GLU A 170 11.32 -3.09 -10.35
C GLU A 170 10.49 -4.31 -9.91
N GLY A 171 9.18 -4.34 -10.15
CA GLY A 171 8.32 -5.50 -9.92
C GLY A 171 7.34 -5.39 -8.76
N ALA A 172 6.90 -4.17 -8.42
CA ALA A 172 5.77 -3.96 -7.51
C ALA A 172 4.59 -3.32 -8.24
N VAL A 173 3.45 -3.26 -7.57
CA VAL A 173 2.26 -2.52 -8.02
C VAL A 173 2.13 -1.28 -7.15
N PHE A 174 1.94 -0.12 -7.77
CA PHE A 174 1.68 1.14 -7.09
C PHE A 174 0.21 1.51 -7.17
N PHE A 175 -0.24 2.26 -6.16
CA PHE A 175 -1.62 2.64 -5.96
C PHE A 175 -1.74 4.15 -5.78
N LEU A 176 -2.94 4.67 -6.08
CA LEU A 176 -3.30 6.06 -5.84
C LEU A 176 -4.51 6.13 -4.90
N PRO A 177 -4.53 7.13 -3.99
CA PRO A 177 -5.74 7.42 -3.24
C PRO A 177 -6.80 8.03 -4.17
N ALA A 178 -8.05 7.70 -3.91
CA ALA A 178 -9.20 8.35 -4.54
C ALA A 178 -10.33 8.47 -3.53
N THR A 179 -11.17 9.49 -3.67
CA THR A 179 -12.36 9.66 -2.84
C THR A 179 -13.42 8.60 -3.14
N ILE A 180 -14.23 8.29 -2.13
CA ILE A 180 -15.46 7.52 -2.30
C ILE A 180 -16.57 8.56 -2.44
N ASP A 181 -16.99 8.86 -3.68
CA ASP A 181 -17.85 10.01 -3.97
C ASP A 181 -19.24 9.92 -3.34
N ASP A 182 -19.80 8.72 -3.29
CA ASP A 182 -21.14 8.41 -2.75
C ASP A 182 -21.10 7.97 -1.26
N TYR A 183 -20.04 8.32 -0.52
CA TYR A 183 -19.82 7.83 0.86
C TYR A 183 -20.96 8.19 1.83
N LYS A 184 -21.66 9.30 1.59
CA LYS A 184 -22.76 9.77 2.45
C LYS A 184 -24.01 8.89 2.37
N GLU A 185 -24.24 8.29 1.20
CA GLU A 185 -25.35 7.40 0.92
C GLU A 185 -25.05 5.94 1.26
N ARG A 186 -23.76 5.63 1.44
CA ARG A 186 -23.33 4.26 1.71
C ARG A 186 -23.58 3.85 3.15
N THR A 187 -24.04 2.63 3.29
CA THR A 187 -24.29 2.00 4.60
C THR A 187 -23.37 0.80 4.86
N GLU A 188 -22.45 0.50 3.94
CA GLU A 188 -21.57 -0.67 4.01
C GLU A 188 -20.23 -0.45 3.31
N PRO A 189 -19.17 -1.20 3.72
CA PRO A 189 -17.88 -1.20 3.07
C PRO A 189 -17.94 -1.60 1.59
N LEU A 190 -16.99 -1.09 0.79
CA LEU A 190 -16.88 -1.39 -0.63
C LEU A 190 -15.86 -2.50 -0.88
N PRO A 191 -16.09 -3.41 -1.85
CA PRO A 191 -15.06 -4.36 -2.26
C PRO A 191 -13.77 -3.65 -2.69
N ALA A 192 -12.63 -4.13 -2.18
CA ALA A 192 -11.30 -3.61 -2.46
C ALA A 192 -10.45 -4.67 -3.17
N ARG A 193 -9.56 -4.23 -4.07
CA ARG A 193 -8.59 -5.11 -4.72
C ARG A 193 -7.28 -5.19 -3.94
N PHE A 194 -6.90 -4.10 -3.28
CA PHE A 194 -5.55 -3.88 -2.78
C PHE A 194 -5.54 -3.73 -1.26
N TYR A 195 -4.40 -4.05 -0.67
CA TYR A 195 -4.12 -3.92 0.74
C TYR A 195 -3.25 -2.69 0.99
N SER A 196 -3.54 -1.96 2.04
CA SER A 196 -2.70 -0.88 2.53
C SER A 196 -1.98 -1.26 3.81
N ALA A 197 -0.68 -1.06 3.83
CA ALA A 197 0.15 -1.38 4.99
C ALA A 197 0.02 -0.38 6.14
N HIS A 198 -0.53 0.82 5.91
CA HIS A 198 -0.75 1.79 6.99
C HIS A 198 -2.14 1.68 7.64
N PHE A 199 -3.07 0.94 7.03
CA PHE A 199 -4.36 0.66 7.65
C PHE A 199 -4.93 -0.68 7.22
N ALA A 200 -5.06 -1.60 8.16
CA ALA A 200 -5.76 -2.87 7.95
C ALA A 200 -6.43 -3.32 9.26
N PHE A 201 -7.74 -3.60 9.22
CA PHE A 201 -8.51 -4.09 10.35
C PHE A 201 -9.29 -5.36 9.96
N THR A 202 -9.12 -6.44 10.73
CA THR A 202 -9.78 -7.71 10.47
C THR A 202 -9.82 -8.61 11.73
N VAL A 203 -10.23 -9.87 11.55
CA VAL A 203 -10.15 -10.90 12.61
C VAL A 203 -8.69 -11.20 12.96
N GLY A 204 -8.41 -11.40 14.25
CA GLY A 204 -7.05 -11.52 14.77
C GLY A 204 -6.23 -12.66 14.17
N GLN A 205 -6.87 -13.74 13.73
CA GLN A 205 -6.22 -14.88 13.09
C GLN A 205 -5.36 -14.47 11.86
N PHE A 206 -5.66 -13.33 11.25
CA PHE A 206 -4.88 -12.75 10.15
C PHE A 206 -3.38 -12.66 10.47
N VAL A 207 -3.03 -12.34 11.72
CA VAL A 207 -1.63 -12.22 12.18
C VAL A 207 -0.84 -13.52 11.99
N LYS A 208 -1.52 -14.68 12.13
CA LYS A 208 -0.91 -15.99 11.96
C LYS A 208 -0.95 -16.51 10.52
N GLU A 209 -2.06 -16.22 9.81
CA GLU A 209 -2.27 -16.72 8.45
C GLU A 209 -1.55 -15.89 7.39
N VAL A 210 -1.42 -14.58 7.61
CA VAL A 210 -0.81 -13.63 6.66
C VAL A 210 0.22 -12.76 7.37
N PRO A 211 1.26 -13.36 7.98
CA PRO A 211 2.29 -12.58 8.67
C PRO A 211 3.09 -11.73 7.69
N HIS A 212 3.65 -10.61 8.16
CA HIS A 212 4.61 -9.85 7.38
C HIS A 212 5.87 -10.67 7.13
N ASP A 213 6.32 -10.68 5.89
CA ASP A 213 7.57 -11.31 5.49
C ASP A 213 8.74 -10.37 5.80
N PRO A 214 9.64 -10.73 6.73
CA PRO A 214 10.72 -9.85 7.17
C PRO A 214 11.80 -9.59 6.10
N GLU A 215 11.79 -10.37 5.01
CA GLU A 215 12.72 -10.19 3.89
C GLU A 215 12.26 -9.08 2.93
N TYR A 216 11.02 -8.55 3.08
CA TYR A 216 10.63 -7.34 2.39
C TYR A 216 11.15 -6.12 3.14
N TYR A 217 11.87 -5.26 2.42
CA TYR A 217 12.36 -4.00 2.99
C TYR A 217 11.25 -2.96 3.11
N PHE A 218 10.57 -2.67 2.00
CA PHE A 218 9.50 -1.68 1.93
C PHE A 218 8.48 -1.99 0.83
N HIS A 219 8.71 -1.55 -0.44
CA HIS A 219 7.75 -1.71 -1.53
C HIS A 219 7.56 -3.17 -1.97
N GLY A 220 6.36 -3.50 -2.41
CA GLY A 220 5.97 -4.85 -2.86
C GLY A 220 5.23 -5.65 -1.81
N GLU A 221 5.34 -5.27 -0.52
CA GLU A 221 4.63 -5.96 0.55
C GLU A 221 3.11 -5.80 0.43
N GLU A 222 2.61 -4.60 0.06
CA GLU A 222 1.17 -4.34 -0.03
C GLU A 222 0.49 -5.26 -1.04
N ILE A 223 1.05 -5.40 -2.24
CA ILE A 223 0.49 -6.32 -3.24
C ILE A 223 0.67 -7.79 -2.83
N SER A 224 1.80 -8.16 -2.22
CA SER A 224 2.00 -9.52 -1.76
C SER A 224 1.01 -9.89 -0.65
N ILE A 225 0.76 -9.00 0.30
CA ILE A 225 -0.23 -9.21 1.37
C ILE A 225 -1.65 -9.24 0.82
N ALA A 226 -2.00 -8.37 -0.16
CA ALA A 226 -3.31 -8.41 -0.80
C ALA A 226 -3.62 -9.79 -1.40
N VAL A 227 -2.68 -10.34 -2.18
CA VAL A 227 -2.83 -11.66 -2.80
C VAL A 227 -2.83 -12.77 -1.77
N ARG A 228 -1.90 -12.73 -0.81
CA ARG A 228 -1.84 -13.73 0.26
C ARG A 228 -3.11 -13.73 1.09
N ALA A 229 -3.62 -12.56 1.49
CA ALA A 229 -4.88 -12.44 2.20
C ALA A 229 -6.04 -13.05 1.39
N TYR A 230 -6.15 -12.69 0.12
CA TYR A 230 -7.20 -13.22 -0.75
C TYR A 230 -7.13 -14.75 -0.89
N THR A 231 -5.93 -15.28 -1.09
CA THR A 231 -5.72 -16.73 -1.22
C THR A 231 -5.93 -17.50 0.09
N TRP A 232 -5.80 -16.83 1.25
CA TRP A 232 -6.19 -17.34 2.57
C TRP A 232 -7.69 -17.16 2.89
N GLY A 233 -8.51 -16.74 1.91
CA GLY A 233 -9.95 -16.60 2.05
C GLY A 233 -10.43 -15.30 2.67
N TYR A 234 -9.58 -14.28 2.78
CA TYR A 234 -9.98 -12.93 3.18
C TYR A 234 -10.62 -12.19 2.00
N ASP A 235 -11.70 -11.48 2.29
CA ASP A 235 -12.36 -10.57 1.35
C ASP A 235 -12.01 -9.14 1.74
N LEU A 236 -11.38 -8.40 0.82
CA LEU A 236 -10.89 -7.05 1.08
C LEU A 236 -11.98 -6.02 0.84
N PHE A 237 -12.04 -5.02 1.74
CA PHE A 237 -13.03 -3.94 1.67
C PHE A 237 -12.40 -2.59 2.05
N HIS A 238 -12.83 -1.52 1.38
CA HIS A 238 -12.61 -0.16 1.83
C HIS A 238 -13.69 0.26 2.82
N PRO A 239 -13.36 0.83 3.98
CA PRO A 239 -14.36 1.44 4.86
C PRO A 239 -15.15 2.52 4.12
N HIS A 240 -16.47 2.53 4.27
CA HIS A 240 -17.33 3.54 3.66
C HIS A 240 -17.41 4.86 4.44
N LYS A 241 -16.77 4.91 5.59
CA LYS A 241 -16.64 6.10 6.44
C LYS A 241 -15.21 6.23 6.97
N THR A 242 -14.81 7.45 7.27
CA THR A 242 -13.50 7.73 7.84
C THR A 242 -13.46 7.26 9.29
N VAL A 243 -12.59 6.30 9.58
CA VAL A 243 -12.36 5.75 10.93
C VAL A 243 -11.01 6.19 11.49
N VAL A 244 -10.04 6.46 10.61
CA VAL A 244 -8.71 6.96 10.96
C VAL A 244 -8.22 7.94 9.89
N TRP A 245 -7.26 8.79 10.25
CA TRP A 245 -6.51 9.67 9.35
C TRP A 245 -5.04 9.32 9.40
N HIS A 246 -4.32 9.55 8.31
CA HIS A 246 -2.90 9.28 8.16
C HIS A 246 -2.13 10.54 7.72
N GLU A 247 -0.91 10.73 8.21
CA GLU A 247 -0.03 11.81 7.80
C GLU A 247 0.87 11.32 6.64
N TYR A 248 0.76 11.94 5.46
CA TYR A 248 1.46 11.53 4.24
C TYR A 248 2.69 12.36 3.91
N THR A 249 2.84 13.56 4.50
CA THR A 249 3.86 14.52 4.08
C THR A 249 5.27 14.11 4.46
N ARG A 250 5.41 13.27 5.50
CA ARG A 250 6.71 12.86 6.09
C ARG A 250 7.57 14.03 6.53
N LYS A 251 6.98 15.22 6.67
CA LYS A 251 7.67 16.46 7.03
C LYS A 251 8.26 16.36 8.44
N GLY A 252 9.54 16.69 8.56
CA GLY A 252 10.22 16.79 9.85
C GLY A 252 10.52 15.46 10.54
N ARG A 253 10.33 14.29 9.89
CA ARG A 253 10.69 13.01 10.49
C ARG A 253 11.77 12.26 9.70
N LYS A 254 12.61 11.54 10.45
CA LYS A 254 13.60 10.62 9.91
C LYS A 254 12.92 9.40 9.31
N LYS A 255 13.45 8.94 8.20
CA LYS A 255 13.00 7.70 7.54
C LYS A 255 14.11 6.67 7.68
N GLN A 256 13.79 5.40 7.66
CA GLN A 256 14.76 4.33 7.86
C GLN A 256 15.89 4.39 6.81
N TRP A 257 15.56 4.72 5.57
CA TRP A 257 16.56 4.87 4.49
C TRP A 257 17.43 6.12 4.59
N ASP A 258 17.11 7.10 5.44
CA ASP A 258 17.98 8.24 5.72
C ASP A 258 19.20 7.82 6.59
N ASP A 259 19.04 6.76 7.39
CA ASP A 259 20.02 6.24 8.32
C ASP A 259 20.67 4.92 7.87
N ASP A 260 20.16 4.28 6.79
CA ASP A 260 20.64 2.98 6.30
C ASP A 260 21.37 3.09 4.96
N PRO A 261 22.70 3.05 4.92
CA PRO A 261 23.45 3.18 3.67
C PRO A 261 23.24 2.03 2.69
N GLN A 262 22.64 0.91 3.11
CA GLN A 262 22.38 -0.26 2.28
C GLN A 262 20.92 -0.31 1.78
N TRP A 263 20.13 0.72 2.03
CA TRP A 263 18.69 0.70 1.70
C TRP A 263 18.41 0.40 0.22
N VAL A 264 19.25 0.88 -0.70
CA VAL A 264 19.10 0.64 -2.14
C VAL A 264 19.19 -0.86 -2.44
N THR A 265 20.23 -1.54 -1.93
CA THR A 265 20.42 -2.98 -2.13
C THR A 265 19.26 -3.77 -1.54
N LYS A 266 18.86 -3.45 -0.30
CA LYS A 266 17.71 -4.08 0.36
C LYS A 266 16.41 -3.90 -0.42
N ASN A 267 16.21 -2.72 -1.02
CA ASN A 267 15.03 -2.45 -1.85
C ASN A 267 15.06 -3.25 -3.17
N VAL A 268 16.22 -3.40 -3.81
CA VAL A 268 16.39 -4.24 -5.01
C VAL A 268 16.09 -5.72 -4.68
N ASP A 269 16.59 -6.24 -3.58
CA ASP A 269 16.33 -7.61 -3.13
C ASP A 269 14.85 -7.83 -2.81
N CYS A 270 14.22 -6.86 -2.17
CA CYS A 270 12.77 -6.83 -1.89
C CYS A 270 11.95 -6.94 -3.19
N HIS A 271 12.25 -6.12 -4.19
CA HIS A 271 11.56 -6.18 -5.48
C HIS A 271 11.82 -7.50 -6.22
N ARG A 272 13.05 -8.04 -6.15
CA ARG A 272 13.36 -9.34 -6.73
C ARG A 272 12.56 -10.45 -6.04
N ARG A 273 12.44 -10.42 -4.70
CA ARG A 273 11.62 -11.36 -3.94
C ARG A 273 10.16 -11.31 -4.40
N ASN A 274 9.64 -10.10 -4.63
CA ASN A 274 8.28 -9.91 -5.15
C ASN A 274 8.12 -10.48 -6.56
N ARG A 275 9.08 -10.24 -7.48
CA ARG A 275 9.06 -10.85 -8.82
C ARG A 275 9.08 -12.38 -8.77
N LYS A 276 9.87 -12.96 -7.89
CA LYS A 276 9.92 -14.42 -7.69
C LYS A 276 8.61 -14.99 -7.16
N LEU A 277 7.97 -14.31 -6.20
CA LEU A 277 6.67 -14.73 -5.66
C LEU A 277 5.60 -14.82 -6.75
N PHE A 278 5.60 -13.87 -7.68
CA PHE A 278 4.63 -13.74 -8.76
C PHE A 278 5.12 -14.22 -10.13
N GLU A 279 6.31 -14.80 -10.22
CA GLU A 279 6.94 -15.27 -11.46
C GLU A 279 6.94 -14.20 -12.59
N MET A 280 7.27 -12.95 -12.22
CA MET A 280 7.35 -11.83 -13.16
C MET A 280 8.66 -11.83 -13.94
N ASP A 281 8.66 -11.36 -15.19
CA ASP A 281 9.85 -11.14 -16.05
C ASP A 281 10.74 -12.36 -16.25
N GLY A 282 10.18 -13.55 -16.24
CA GLY A 282 10.93 -14.79 -16.36
C GLY A 282 11.63 -15.25 -15.08
N GLU A 283 11.49 -14.49 -13.97
CA GLU A 283 11.87 -15.02 -12.66
C GLU A 283 11.01 -16.24 -12.34
N VAL A 284 11.61 -17.23 -11.69
CA VAL A 284 10.92 -18.42 -11.24
C VAL A 284 10.85 -18.42 -9.71
N LYS A 285 9.82 -19.06 -9.19
CA LYS A 285 9.64 -19.24 -7.75
C LYS A 285 10.56 -20.37 -7.23
N ASP A 286 11.87 -20.10 -7.23
CA ASP A 286 12.95 -21.03 -6.87
C ASP A 286 13.33 -21.00 -5.38
N ILE A 287 12.60 -20.25 -4.57
CA ILE A 287 12.77 -20.17 -3.12
C ILE A 287 11.52 -20.65 -2.41
N ASP A 288 11.70 -21.29 -1.26
CA ASP A 288 10.60 -21.64 -0.37
C ASP A 288 10.18 -20.41 0.43
N PHE A 289 8.97 -19.91 0.19
CA PHE A 289 8.39 -18.80 0.94
C PHE A 289 7.81 -19.26 2.29
N GLY A 290 7.64 -20.57 2.52
CA GLY A 290 7.09 -21.10 3.76
C GLY A 290 5.76 -20.48 4.14
N ILE A 291 5.68 -19.92 5.36
CA ILE A 291 4.47 -19.23 5.88
C ILE A 291 4.15 -17.90 5.16
N TYR A 292 5.05 -17.41 4.32
CA TYR A 292 4.87 -16.17 3.53
C TYR A 292 4.40 -16.46 2.10
N ASP A 293 4.06 -17.71 1.79
CA ASP A 293 3.48 -18.10 0.51
C ASP A 293 1.96 -17.81 0.44
N PHE A 294 1.40 -18.09 -0.72
CA PHE A 294 -0.05 -18.00 -0.96
C PHE A 294 -0.81 -18.98 -0.07
N GLY A 295 -2.03 -18.63 0.29
CA GLY A 295 -2.97 -19.52 0.95
C GLY A 295 -3.52 -20.59 0.00
N THR A 296 -4.40 -21.45 0.52
CA THR A 296 -4.97 -22.60 -0.20
C THR A 296 -6.49 -22.53 -0.42
N GLU A 297 -7.15 -21.48 0.06
CA GLU A 297 -8.60 -21.31 -0.10
C GLU A 297 -8.97 -20.83 -1.51
N ARG A 298 -8.08 -20.06 -2.14
CA ARG A 298 -8.19 -19.53 -3.51
C ARG A 298 -6.81 -19.51 -4.16
N THR A 299 -6.79 -19.52 -5.49
CA THR A 299 -5.54 -19.49 -6.27
C THR A 299 -5.08 -18.06 -6.58
N LEU A 300 -3.83 -17.91 -7.05
CA LEU A 300 -3.34 -16.65 -7.63
C LEU A 300 -4.20 -16.24 -8.83
N GLU A 301 -4.60 -17.18 -9.70
CA GLU A 301 -5.47 -16.91 -10.83
C GLU A 301 -6.84 -16.37 -10.40
N ASP A 302 -7.41 -16.88 -9.30
CA ASP A 302 -8.66 -16.34 -8.74
C ASP A 302 -8.50 -14.86 -8.34
N TYR A 303 -7.34 -14.49 -7.76
CA TYR A 303 -7.06 -13.09 -7.45
C TYR A 303 -6.85 -12.25 -8.72
N GLU A 304 -6.11 -12.75 -9.70
CA GLU A 304 -5.91 -12.05 -10.98
C GLU A 304 -7.24 -11.77 -11.68
N ARG A 305 -8.18 -12.73 -11.66
CA ARG A 305 -9.55 -12.54 -12.16
C ARG A 305 -10.34 -11.53 -11.34
N TYR A 306 -10.25 -11.62 -10.02
CA TYR A 306 -10.94 -10.70 -9.11
C TYR A 306 -10.46 -9.26 -9.26
N ALA A 307 -9.15 -9.06 -9.37
CA ALA A 307 -8.53 -7.75 -9.40
C ALA A 307 -8.34 -7.17 -10.81
N GLY A 308 -8.46 -8.01 -11.85
CA GLY A 308 -8.17 -7.63 -13.23
C GLY A 308 -6.69 -7.35 -13.46
N LEU A 309 -5.81 -8.12 -12.83
CA LEU A 309 -4.36 -8.02 -12.98
C LEU A 309 -3.79 -9.29 -13.60
N SER A 310 -2.67 -9.19 -14.28
CA SER A 310 -1.82 -10.31 -14.65
C SER A 310 -0.38 -9.99 -14.23
N PHE A 311 0.11 -10.69 -13.20
CA PHE A 311 1.46 -10.46 -12.70
C PHE A 311 2.52 -10.88 -13.70
N LYS A 312 2.38 -12.07 -14.29
CA LYS A 312 3.31 -12.58 -15.29
C LYS A 312 3.44 -11.68 -16.51
N LYS A 313 2.33 -11.06 -16.95
CA LYS A 313 2.30 -10.13 -18.08
C LYS A 313 2.58 -8.69 -17.67
N ARG A 314 2.56 -8.36 -16.36
CA ARG A 314 2.51 -6.99 -15.81
C ARG A 314 1.45 -6.15 -16.51
N ALA A 315 0.26 -6.68 -16.58
CA ALA A 315 -0.83 -6.10 -17.34
C ALA A 315 -2.11 -6.01 -16.50
N VAL A 316 -3.02 -5.16 -16.91
CA VAL A 316 -4.22 -4.80 -16.17
C VAL A 316 -5.41 -4.69 -17.12
N GLN A 317 -6.59 -5.06 -16.66
CA GLN A 317 -7.82 -4.89 -17.44
C GLN A 317 -8.31 -3.45 -17.41
N GLN A 318 -8.94 -2.99 -18.51
CA GLN A 318 -9.51 -1.64 -18.61
C GLN A 318 -10.49 -1.35 -17.49
N TYR A 319 -11.31 -2.32 -17.08
CA TYR A 319 -12.25 -2.19 -15.97
C TYR A 319 -11.58 -1.75 -14.64
N THR A 320 -10.36 -2.23 -14.38
CA THR A 320 -9.56 -1.83 -13.21
C THR A 320 -8.96 -0.44 -13.39
N ILE A 321 -8.48 -0.11 -14.60
CA ILE A 321 -7.97 1.23 -14.94
C ILE A 321 -9.05 2.29 -14.76
N ASP A 322 -10.27 1.99 -15.19
CA ASP A 322 -11.43 2.87 -15.07
C ASP A 322 -11.93 3.03 -13.62
N ASN A 323 -11.22 2.41 -12.66
CA ASN A 323 -11.50 2.49 -11.22
C ASN A 323 -12.89 1.96 -10.82
N ASN A 324 -13.45 1.07 -11.62
CA ASN A 324 -14.68 0.34 -11.28
C ASN A 324 -14.44 -0.55 -10.05
N TYR A 325 -15.50 -0.85 -9.30
CA TYR A 325 -15.38 -1.66 -8.08
C TYR A 325 -15.09 -3.14 -8.40
N ALA A 326 -14.35 -3.79 -7.49
CA ALA A 326 -14.15 -5.24 -7.55
C ALA A 326 -15.49 -5.99 -7.24
N PRO A 327 -15.65 -7.23 -7.73
CA PRO A 327 -14.73 -7.94 -8.62
C PRO A 327 -14.81 -7.43 -10.06
N ASN A 328 -13.80 -7.75 -10.87
CA ASN A 328 -13.87 -7.52 -12.30
C ASN A 328 -14.94 -8.40 -12.95
N LEU A 329 -15.43 -7.98 -14.11
CA LEU A 329 -16.41 -8.76 -14.88
C LEU A 329 -15.82 -10.12 -15.26
N PRO A 330 -16.57 -11.22 -15.14
CA PRO A 330 -16.08 -12.54 -15.49
C PRO A 330 -15.81 -12.64 -17.00
N LEU A 331 -14.57 -12.91 -17.35
CA LEU A 331 -14.13 -13.23 -18.70
C LEU A 331 -13.51 -14.62 -18.70
N PHE A 332 -13.65 -15.38 -19.79
CA PHE A 332 -13.22 -16.76 -19.89
C PHE A 332 -12.38 -17.01 -21.14
N GLY A 333 -11.46 -17.99 -21.04
CA GLY A 333 -10.62 -18.42 -22.17
C GLY A 333 -9.83 -17.25 -22.79
N ASP A 334 -9.77 -17.23 -24.10
CA ASP A 334 -9.04 -16.24 -24.89
C ASP A 334 -9.42 -14.79 -24.60
N ASP A 335 -10.71 -14.53 -24.25
CA ASP A 335 -11.17 -13.17 -23.96
C ASP A 335 -10.56 -12.64 -22.66
N PHE A 336 -10.34 -13.51 -21.68
CA PHE A 336 -9.60 -13.13 -20.46
C PHE A 336 -8.17 -12.75 -20.81
N ASP A 337 -7.46 -13.58 -21.55
CA ASP A 337 -6.06 -13.32 -21.93
C ASP A 337 -5.86 -12.08 -22.79
N LYS A 338 -6.81 -11.78 -23.68
CA LYS A 338 -6.78 -10.60 -24.56
C LYS A 338 -7.23 -9.31 -23.89
N SER A 339 -7.88 -9.39 -22.72
CA SER A 339 -8.39 -8.22 -21.99
C SER A 339 -7.32 -7.40 -21.28
N PHE A 340 -6.11 -7.93 -21.16
CA PHE A 340 -5.03 -7.30 -20.42
C PHE A 340 -4.24 -6.29 -21.26
N LEU A 341 -4.06 -5.10 -20.69
CA LEU A 341 -3.30 -3.99 -21.25
C LEU A 341 -2.00 -3.80 -20.46
N LYS A 342 -0.91 -3.59 -21.16
CA LYS A 342 0.35 -3.17 -20.54
C LYS A 342 0.42 -1.67 -20.55
N ILE A 343 0.43 -1.07 -19.38
CA ILE A 343 0.60 0.37 -19.22
C ILE A 343 2.02 0.63 -18.73
N PHE A 344 2.70 1.50 -19.44
CA PHE A 344 3.97 2.05 -19.04
C PHE A 344 3.77 3.50 -18.61
N LYS A 345 4.24 3.85 -17.40
CA LYS A 345 4.20 5.20 -16.87
C LYS A 345 5.56 5.54 -16.30
N HIS A 346 6.12 6.65 -16.74
CA HIS A 346 7.45 7.08 -16.31
C HIS A 346 7.52 8.58 -16.13
N CYS A 347 8.26 9.00 -15.10
CA CYS A 347 8.65 10.38 -14.87
C CYS A 347 10.09 10.57 -15.32
N ILE A 348 10.29 11.44 -16.28
CA ILE A 348 11.62 11.87 -16.70
C ILE A 348 12.02 13.06 -15.86
N ASP A 349 13.11 12.96 -15.10
CA ASP A 349 13.69 14.06 -14.35
C ASP A 349 14.81 14.71 -15.16
N ILE A 350 14.72 16.01 -15.42
CA ILE A 350 15.71 16.76 -16.20
C ILE A 350 16.24 17.91 -15.36
N GLY A 351 17.56 17.92 -15.10
CA GLY A 351 18.23 19.05 -14.47
C GLY A 351 18.07 20.34 -15.29
N PHE A 352 17.82 21.49 -14.64
CA PHE A 352 17.65 22.76 -15.32
C PHE A 352 18.94 23.22 -16.01
N ASP A 353 20.10 22.72 -15.59
CA ASP A 353 21.39 22.92 -16.27
C ASP A 353 21.42 22.36 -17.69
N LYS A 354 20.61 21.32 -17.97
CA LYS A 354 20.49 20.71 -19.31
C LYS A 354 19.46 21.42 -20.20
N ILE A 355 18.62 22.28 -19.63
CA ILE A 355 17.60 23.05 -20.33
C ILE A 355 17.65 24.55 -19.96
N PRO A 356 18.81 25.23 -20.14
CA PRO A 356 19.05 26.57 -19.60
C PRO A 356 18.30 27.70 -20.34
N LEU A 357 17.86 27.47 -21.58
CA LEU A 357 17.21 28.51 -22.42
C LEU A 357 15.77 28.79 -21.95
N THR A 358 15.23 29.93 -22.36
CA THR A 358 13.87 30.39 -22.03
C THR A 358 12.91 30.39 -23.22
N ASP A 359 13.43 30.20 -24.44
CA ASP A 359 12.74 30.33 -25.72
C ASP A 359 12.49 28.98 -26.41
N TYR A 360 12.28 27.93 -25.63
CA TYR A 360 11.92 26.64 -26.19
C TYR A 360 10.50 26.65 -26.75
N GLU A 361 10.36 26.16 -28.00
CA GLU A 361 9.07 25.98 -28.65
C GLU A 361 8.43 24.63 -28.31
N PHE A 362 9.25 23.58 -28.29
CA PHE A 362 8.81 22.22 -27.92
C PHE A 362 9.99 21.35 -27.51
N PHE A 363 9.70 20.26 -26.79
CA PHE A 363 10.62 19.14 -26.59
C PHE A 363 10.07 17.90 -27.28
N VAL A 364 10.85 17.25 -28.15
CA VAL A 364 10.54 15.87 -28.53
C VAL A 364 10.72 15.00 -27.32
N VAL A 365 9.68 14.25 -26.93
CA VAL A 365 9.74 13.29 -25.82
C VAL A 365 9.36 11.93 -26.37
N ALA A 366 10.32 11.00 -26.41
CA ALA A 366 10.14 9.68 -26.99
C ALA A 366 10.73 8.58 -26.10
N PHE A 367 10.19 7.37 -26.26
CA PHE A 367 10.68 6.15 -25.61
C PHE A 367 11.05 5.13 -26.71
N HIS A 368 12.14 4.42 -26.48
CA HIS A 368 12.72 3.49 -27.43
C HIS A 368 12.92 2.12 -26.81
N ASP A 369 12.88 1.07 -27.62
CA ASP A 369 13.23 -0.28 -27.22
C ASP A 369 14.75 -0.56 -27.36
N ASP A 370 15.17 -1.80 -27.16
CA ASP A 370 16.55 -2.26 -27.26
C ASP A 370 17.09 -2.32 -28.71
N LYS A 371 16.22 -2.06 -29.70
CA LYS A 371 16.56 -2.02 -31.15
C LYS A 371 16.52 -0.61 -31.73
N ASP A 372 16.47 0.42 -30.86
CA ASP A 372 16.30 1.83 -31.21
C ASP A 372 14.97 2.17 -31.92
N GLU A 373 13.98 1.26 -31.91
CA GLU A 373 12.66 1.57 -32.43
C GLU A 373 11.90 2.47 -31.47
N THR A 374 11.34 3.55 -31.99
CA THR A 374 10.45 4.43 -31.19
C THR A 374 9.14 3.71 -30.93
N ILE A 375 8.86 3.43 -29.66
CA ILE A 375 7.63 2.78 -29.21
C ILE A 375 6.55 3.77 -28.77
N TYR A 376 6.95 4.97 -28.40
CA TYR A 376 6.04 6.06 -28.03
C TYR A 376 6.70 7.42 -28.26
N ARG A 377 5.92 8.38 -28.73
CA ARG A 377 6.32 9.79 -28.81
C ARG A 377 5.11 10.69 -28.54
N ARG A 378 5.27 11.64 -27.62
CA ARG A 378 4.40 12.79 -27.44
C ARG A 378 5.26 13.97 -27.04
N ASP A 379 5.34 14.96 -27.92
CA ASP A 379 6.14 16.15 -27.70
C ASP A 379 5.53 17.00 -26.56
N ALA A 380 6.38 17.68 -25.80
CA ALA A 380 5.96 18.66 -24.83
C ALA A 380 5.88 20.04 -25.52
N ASP A 381 4.73 20.69 -25.38
CA ASP A 381 4.49 22.04 -25.90
C ASP A 381 4.99 23.13 -24.93
N GLU A 382 4.86 24.41 -25.32
CA GLU A 382 5.29 25.55 -24.53
C GLU A 382 4.64 25.60 -23.14
N ASP A 383 3.38 25.24 -23.02
CA ASP A 383 2.66 25.26 -21.74
C ASP A 383 3.17 24.17 -20.80
N GLU A 384 3.41 22.96 -21.32
CA GLU A 384 4.02 21.87 -20.56
C GLU A 384 5.46 22.25 -20.12
N ILE A 385 6.26 22.83 -21.01
CA ILE A 385 7.63 23.29 -20.73
C ILE A 385 7.63 24.38 -19.65
N ARG A 386 6.70 25.31 -19.69
CA ARG A 386 6.57 26.36 -18.66
C ARG A 386 6.27 25.75 -17.29
N ASN A 387 5.39 24.76 -17.23
CA ASN A 387 5.08 24.05 -15.98
C ASN A 387 6.28 23.24 -15.46
N ILE A 388 7.05 22.59 -16.33
CA ILE A 388 8.26 21.87 -15.99
C ILE A 388 9.28 22.79 -15.30
N LYS A 389 9.46 24.03 -15.80
CA LYS A 389 10.42 24.99 -15.27
C LYS A 389 10.00 25.69 -13.98
N ASN A 390 8.74 25.58 -13.57
CA ASN A 390 8.25 26.17 -12.33
C ASN A 390 8.46 25.28 -11.09
N ASP A 391 9.09 24.12 -11.24
CA ASP A 391 9.40 23.25 -10.10
C ASP A 391 10.52 23.86 -9.23
N SER A 392 10.33 23.85 -7.92
CA SER A 392 11.26 24.47 -6.95
C SER A 392 12.48 23.60 -6.61
N GLU A 393 12.56 22.38 -7.12
CA GLU A 393 13.59 21.40 -6.75
C GLU A 393 14.85 21.46 -7.65
N GLY A 394 14.92 22.37 -8.61
CA GLY A 394 16.09 22.53 -9.50
C GLY A 394 16.15 21.54 -10.67
N TYR A 395 15.11 20.75 -10.86
CA TYR A 395 14.90 19.88 -12.02
C TYR A 395 13.43 19.86 -12.42
N GLY A 396 13.21 19.60 -13.71
CA GLY A 396 11.87 19.50 -14.29
C GLY A 396 11.42 18.05 -14.42
N LYS A 397 10.12 17.83 -14.27
CA LYS A 397 9.47 16.50 -14.36
C LYS A 397 8.57 16.41 -15.60
N ILE A 398 8.83 15.41 -16.45
CA ILE A 398 8.00 15.11 -17.62
C ILE A 398 7.35 13.74 -17.43
N TRP A 399 6.04 13.72 -17.23
CA TRP A 399 5.28 12.48 -17.10
C TRP A 399 4.80 11.99 -18.47
N ARG A 400 5.01 10.69 -18.74
CA ARG A 400 4.42 10.00 -19.89
C ARG A 400 3.79 8.70 -19.45
N GLU A 401 2.58 8.46 -19.96
CA GLU A 401 1.83 7.23 -19.78
C GLU A 401 1.32 6.75 -21.13
N PHE A 402 1.53 5.48 -21.45
CA PHE A 402 1.11 4.88 -22.71
C PHE A 402 0.96 3.38 -22.63
N GLN A 403 0.20 2.80 -23.54
CA GLN A 403 0.07 1.36 -23.70
C GLN A 403 1.14 0.84 -24.63
N THR A 404 1.76 -0.28 -24.29
CA THR A 404 2.77 -0.92 -25.12
C THR A 404 2.88 -2.42 -24.82
N ASP A 405 3.13 -3.22 -25.83
CA ASP A 405 3.53 -4.63 -25.77
C ASP A 405 5.05 -4.82 -25.78
N LYS A 406 5.81 -3.75 -26.11
CA LYS A 406 7.26 -3.72 -26.10
C LYS A 406 7.80 -3.20 -24.78
N LYS A 407 9.00 -3.64 -24.39
CA LYS A 407 9.69 -3.15 -23.20
C LYS A 407 10.46 -1.87 -23.55
N PRO A 408 10.13 -0.71 -22.98
CA PRO A 408 10.95 0.49 -23.12
C PRO A 408 12.34 0.27 -22.52
N LYS A 409 13.38 0.74 -23.17
CA LYS A 409 14.78 0.61 -22.76
C LYS A 409 15.38 1.94 -22.34
N TYR A 410 15.10 3.00 -23.07
CA TYR A 410 15.58 4.35 -22.75
C TYR A 410 14.59 5.41 -23.25
N TRP A 411 14.69 6.60 -22.67
CA TRP A 411 13.94 7.77 -23.11
C TRP A 411 14.84 8.82 -23.74
N VAL A 412 14.23 9.68 -24.54
CA VAL A 412 14.84 10.83 -25.21
C VAL A 412 14.04 12.06 -24.91
N VAL A 413 14.71 13.14 -24.51
CA VAL A 413 14.20 14.50 -24.57
C VAL A 413 15.11 15.31 -25.49
N TRP A 414 14.54 15.89 -26.55
CA TRP A 414 15.29 16.68 -27.51
C TRP A 414 14.66 18.06 -27.66
N PRO A 415 15.24 19.07 -26.99
CA PRO A 415 14.70 20.43 -27.00
C PRO A 415 14.91 21.13 -28.33
N TYR A 416 13.92 21.97 -28.72
CA TYR A 416 14.01 22.88 -29.86
C TYR A 416 13.75 24.31 -29.36
N SER A 417 14.70 25.22 -29.62
CA SER A 417 14.67 26.62 -29.26
C SER A 417 14.40 27.47 -30.49
N ALA A 418 13.58 28.52 -30.36
CA ALA A 418 13.28 29.47 -31.44
C ALA A 418 14.55 30.13 -32.01
N THR A 419 15.50 30.46 -31.13
CA THR A 419 16.73 31.15 -31.52
C THR A 419 17.83 30.18 -32.01
N ASN A 420 18.02 29.06 -31.31
CA ASN A 420 19.17 28.16 -31.51
C ASN A 420 18.83 26.93 -32.35
N GLY A 421 17.54 26.66 -32.64
CA GLY A 421 17.08 25.44 -33.28
C GLY A 421 17.24 24.22 -32.39
N TRP A 422 17.64 23.06 -32.94
CA TRP A 422 17.85 21.84 -32.19
C TRP A 422 18.99 21.95 -31.19
N CYS A 423 18.68 21.74 -29.92
CA CYS A 423 19.63 21.73 -28.83
C CYS A 423 20.25 20.32 -28.62
N GLU A 424 21.05 20.18 -27.57
CA GLU A 424 21.62 18.88 -27.22
C GLU A 424 20.54 17.87 -26.83
N ARG A 425 20.68 16.64 -27.34
CA ARG A 425 19.77 15.54 -27.06
C ARG A 425 20.06 14.95 -25.67
N ILE A 426 19.07 14.91 -24.81
CA ILE A 426 19.14 14.35 -23.47
C ILE A 426 18.57 12.94 -23.51
N THR A 427 19.27 11.97 -22.92
CA THR A 427 18.81 10.57 -22.85
C THR A 427 19.00 10.02 -21.47
N GLY A 428 18.18 9.02 -21.10
CA GLY A 428 18.35 8.25 -19.86
C GLY A 428 17.81 6.84 -20.01
N ASP A 429 18.48 5.90 -19.36
CA ASP A 429 18.06 4.49 -19.30
C ASP A 429 16.82 4.31 -18.41
N LEU A 430 16.10 3.18 -18.61
CA LEU A 430 14.89 2.79 -17.90
C LEU A 430 15.08 1.51 -17.08
#